data_75fe70d6de307598c4fc821f7942dde6
#
_entry.id   75fe70d6de307598c4fc821f7942dde6
#
_cell.length_a   1.000
_cell.length_b   1.000
_cell.length_c   1.000
_cell.angle_alpha   90.00
_cell.angle_beta   90.00
_cell.angle_gamma   90.00
#
_symmetry.space_group_name_H-M   'P 1'
#
loop_
_entity.id
_entity.type
_entity.pdbx_description
1 polymer ?
#
loop_
_entity_poly.entity_id
_entity_poly.type
_entity_poly.pdbx_seq_one_letter_code
_entity_poly.pdbx_strand_id
1 'polypeptide(L)'
;GLYGYTIPDEGYRASIIRWFARRHNWRIEAEWLSDSPGVVTSLSIAVDLFSEPGSPVILQSPVYYPFYDVIRMNGRQVAASPLVKRNGRYEMDFGHLESLMKNGARLLLLCNPHNPGGRAWSREELLQLAELCQRYGVTVVSDEIHCDLTLPGHRHIPFASVSEAAADMTLTCLAATKTFNL
;
A
#
# COMPACT_ATOMS: atom_id res chain seq x y z
N GLY A 1 -14.58 -6.29 -31.84
CA GLY A 1 -13.17 -6.20 -31.53
C GLY A 1 -12.49 -7.56 -31.62
N LEU A 2 -11.20 -7.57 -31.90
CA LEU A 2 -10.37 -8.78 -31.81
C LEU A 2 -9.84 -8.89 -30.37
N TYR A 3 -10.17 -9.98 -29.70
CA TYR A 3 -9.72 -10.27 -28.34
C TYR A 3 -8.73 -11.45 -28.41
N GLY A 4 -7.44 -11.15 -28.20
CA GLY A 4 -6.37 -12.15 -28.17
C GLY A 4 -5.57 -12.04 -26.88
N TYR A 5 -4.49 -12.80 -26.81
CA TYR A 5 -3.51 -12.64 -25.74
C TYR A 5 -2.79 -11.31 -25.95
N THR A 6 -2.91 -10.41 -24.97
CA THR A 6 -2.20 -9.11 -24.94
C THR A 6 -1.11 -9.17 -23.90
N ILE A 7 0.08 -8.73 -24.30
CA ILE A 7 1.21 -8.53 -23.37
C ILE A 7 1.44 -7.02 -23.30
N PRO A 8 1.59 -6.43 -22.11
CA PRO A 8 1.94 -5.02 -21.96
C PRO A 8 3.20 -4.71 -22.75
N ASP A 9 3.12 -3.73 -23.65
CA ASP A 9 4.25 -3.29 -24.46
C ASP A 9 5.19 -2.35 -23.68
N GLU A 10 6.36 -2.06 -24.26
CA GLU A 10 7.32 -1.12 -23.67
C GLU A 10 6.72 0.29 -23.49
N GLY A 11 5.83 0.72 -24.38
CA GLY A 11 5.14 2.01 -24.29
C GLY A 11 4.24 2.11 -23.06
N TYR A 12 3.57 1.01 -22.70
CA TYR A 12 2.75 0.94 -21.49
C TYR A 12 3.59 1.13 -20.22
N ARG A 13 4.66 0.33 -20.04
CA ARG A 13 5.58 0.42 -18.90
C ARG A 13 6.25 1.78 -18.81
N ALA A 14 6.75 2.30 -19.94
CA ALA A 14 7.34 3.63 -20.02
C ALA A 14 6.35 4.75 -19.66
N SER A 15 5.06 4.58 -19.93
CA SER A 15 4.02 5.55 -19.56
C SER A 15 3.80 5.58 -18.06
N ILE A 16 3.77 4.43 -17.38
CA ILE A 16 3.69 4.34 -15.91
C ILE A 16 4.90 5.02 -15.28
N ILE A 17 6.11 4.68 -15.72
CA ILE A 17 7.36 5.26 -15.19
C ILE A 17 7.35 6.79 -15.31
N ARG A 18 7.03 7.30 -16.51
CA ARG A 18 6.93 8.76 -16.74
C ARG A 18 5.86 9.43 -15.88
N TRP A 19 4.72 8.75 -15.68
CA TRP A 19 3.64 9.27 -14.85
C TRP A 19 4.10 9.46 -13.42
N PHE A 20 4.67 8.41 -12.80
CA PHE A 20 5.13 8.46 -11.41
C PHE A 20 6.29 9.43 -11.21
N ALA A 21 7.26 9.49 -12.13
CA ALA A 21 8.33 10.46 -12.07
C ALA A 21 7.81 11.91 -12.10
N ARG A 22 6.87 12.22 -12.99
CA ARG A 22 6.31 13.57 -13.15
C ARG A 22 5.30 13.95 -12.07
N ARG A 23 4.41 13.01 -11.72
CA ARG A 23 3.26 13.30 -10.84
C ARG A 23 3.61 13.20 -9.37
N HIS A 24 4.42 12.19 -9.02
CA HIS A 24 4.72 11.84 -7.63
C HIS A 24 6.21 12.02 -7.27
N ASN A 25 7.05 12.50 -8.20
CA ASN A 25 8.50 12.63 -8.02
C ASN A 25 9.15 11.31 -7.57
N TRP A 26 8.63 10.19 -8.10
CA TRP A 26 9.10 8.85 -7.78
C TRP A 26 9.61 8.16 -9.06
N ARG A 27 10.91 7.83 -9.06
CA ARG A 27 11.56 7.10 -10.15
C ARG A 27 11.43 5.63 -9.85
N ILE A 28 10.87 4.89 -10.79
CA ILE A 28 10.72 3.43 -10.74
C ILE A 28 11.40 2.83 -11.97
N GLU A 29 12.02 1.66 -11.79
CA GLU A 29 12.66 0.92 -12.86
C GLU A 29 11.66 -0.02 -13.52
N ALA A 30 11.85 -0.29 -14.83
CA ALA A 30 10.93 -1.12 -15.61
C ALA A 30 10.83 -2.56 -15.06
N GLU A 31 11.92 -3.07 -14.54
CA GLU A 31 12.07 -4.41 -13.95
C GLU A 31 11.27 -4.57 -12.64
N TRP A 32 10.93 -3.47 -11.98
CA TRP A 32 10.11 -3.49 -10.77
C TRP A 32 8.62 -3.64 -11.07
N LEU A 33 8.21 -3.42 -12.33
CA LEU A 33 6.80 -3.48 -12.72
C LEU A 33 6.36 -4.92 -12.98
N SER A 34 5.35 -5.35 -12.25
CA SER A 34 4.66 -6.63 -12.47
C SER A 34 3.17 -6.39 -12.67
N ASP A 35 2.58 -7.11 -13.60
CA ASP A 35 1.17 -6.99 -13.94
C ASP A 35 0.33 -7.97 -13.11
N SER A 36 -0.85 -7.51 -12.67
CA SER A 36 -1.80 -8.29 -11.89
C SER A 36 -3.23 -8.03 -12.34
N PRO A 37 -4.15 -9.02 -12.22
CA PRO A 37 -5.56 -8.85 -12.63
C PRO A 37 -6.32 -7.78 -11.85
N GLY A 38 -5.79 -7.33 -10.70
CA GLY A 38 -6.40 -6.29 -9.88
C GLY A 38 -5.77 -6.15 -8.51
N VAL A 39 -5.92 -4.96 -7.89
CA VAL A 39 -5.27 -4.64 -6.62
C VAL A 39 -5.66 -5.59 -5.49
N VAL A 40 -6.92 -5.96 -5.34
CA VAL A 40 -7.35 -6.92 -4.29
C VAL A 40 -6.71 -8.29 -4.49
N THR A 41 -6.56 -8.73 -5.76
CA THR A 41 -5.81 -9.96 -6.09
C THR A 41 -4.34 -9.83 -5.72
N SER A 42 -3.72 -8.68 -6.02
CA SER A 42 -2.32 -8.40 -5.62
C SER A 42 -2.15 -8.44 -4.11
N LEU A 43 -3.08 -7.85 -3.34
CA LEU A 43 -3.06 -7.90 -1.88
C LEU A 43 -3.15 -9.35 -1.38
N SER A 44 -4.03 -10.17 -1.97
CA SER A 44 -4.18 -11.58 -1.59
C SER A 44 -2.90 -12.38 -1.86
N ILE A 45 -2.30 -12.20 -3.05
CA ILE A 45 -1.04 -12.85 -3.41
C ILE A 45 0.08 -12.39 -2.46
N ALA A 46 0.16 -11.11 -2.16
CA ALA A 46 1.18 -10.57 -1.26
C ALA A 46 1.03 -11.10 0.18
N VAL A 47 -0.21 -11.25 0.68
CA VAL A 47 -0.45 -11.87 1.99
C VAL A 47 0.08 -13.31 2.00
N ASP A 48 -0.13 -14.06 0.93
CA ASP A 48 0.35 -15.43 0.85
C ASP A 48 1.89 -15.51 0.74
N LEU A 49 2.51 -14.63 -0.03
CA LEU A 49 3.96 -14.63 -0.28
C LEU A 49 4.78 -14.10 0.92
N PHE A 50 4.28 -13.10 1.65
CA PHE A 50 5.05 -12.37 2.66
C PHE A 50 4.63 -12.68 4.09
N SER A 51 3.80 -13.69 4.31
CA SER A 51 3.41 -14.10 5.65
C SER A 51 3.18 -15.61 5.74
N GLU A 52 3.43 -16.18 6.92
CA GLU A 52 3.17 -17.59 7.18
C GLU A 52 1.70 -17.84 7.54
N PRO A 53 1.12 -19.03 7.25
CA PRO A 53 -0.21 -19.39 7.73
C PRO A 53 -0.34 -19.21 9.24
N GLY A 54 -1.45 -18.63 9.65
CA GLY A 54 -1.72 -18.35 11.08
C GLY A 54 -1.03 -17.11 11.65
N SER A 55 -0.09 -16.48 10.93
CA SER A 55 0.61 -15.28 11.43
C SER A 55 -0.28 -14.04 11.43
N PRO A 56 0.00 -13.06 12.31
CA PRO A 56 -0.73 -11.80 12.34
C PRO A 56 -0.29 -10.87 11.19
N VAL A 57 -1.27 -10.31 10.46
CA VAL A 57 -1.09 -9.31 9.43
C VAL A 57 -1.75 -8.01 9.88
N ILE A 58 -0.98 -6.92 9.90
CA ILE A 58 -1.44 -5.62 10.37
C ILE A 58 -2.29 -4.93 9.30
N LEU A 59 -3.38 -4.32 9.73
CA LEU A 59 -4.14 -3.31 8.98
C LEU A 59 -4.57 -2.18 9.92
N GLN A 60 -4.88 -1.01 9.37
CA GLN A 60 -5.29 0.17 10.15
C GLN A 60 -6.79 0.42 10.00
N SER A 61 -7.56 0.07 11.05
CA SER A 61 -9.03 0.21 11.03
C SER A 61 -9.51 1.62 11.40
N PRO A 62 -10.65 2.10 10.83
CA PRO A 62 -11.43 1.45 9.79
C PRO A 62 -10.71 1.48 8.45
N VAL A 63 -10.79 0.43 7.66
CA VAL A 63 -10.18 0.35 6.32
C VAL A 63 -11.13 -0.37 5.36
N TYR A 64 -10.90 -0.25 4.07
CA TYR A 64 -11.63 -0.94 3.02
C TYR A 64 -11.79 -2.43 3.34
N TYR A 65 -13.04 -2.92 3.38
CA TYR A 65 -13.35 -4.24 3.93
C TYR A 65 -12.59 -5.42 3.29
N PRO A 66 -12.22 -5.42 1.98
CA PRO A 66 -11.45 -6.51 1.41
C PRO A 66 -10.07 -6.74 2.04
N PHE A 67 -9.51 -5.76 2.75
CA PHE A 67 -8.27 -5.96 3.51
C PHE A 67 -8.44 -7.05 4.57
N TYR A 68 -9.58 -7.10 5.25
CA TYR A 68 -9.90 -8.15 6.22
C TYR A 68 -10.07 -9.50 5.54
N ASP A 69 -10.75 -9.49 4.38
CA ASP A 69 -11.08 -10.71 3.65
C ASP A 69 -9.82 -11.37 3.09
N VAL A 70 -8.90 -10.62 2.46
CA VAL A 70 -7.66 -11.18 1.91
C VAL A 70 -6.78 -11.78 3.00
N ILE A 71 -6.76 -11.20 4.21
CA ILE A 71 -6.02 -11.77 5.35
C ILE A 71 -6.65 -13.09 5.80
N ARG A 72 -7.96 -13.10 6.02
CA ARG A 72 -8.69 -14.28 6.54
C ARG A 72 -8.74 -15.43 5.54
N MET A 73 -9.03 -15.12 4.28
CA MET A 73 -9.13 -16.13 3.20
C MET A 73 -7.79 -16.83 2.95
N ASN A 74 -6.68 -16.16 3.23
CA ASN A 74 -5.35 -16.76 3.17
C ASN A 74 -4.94 -17.46 4.50
N GLY A 75 -5.86 -17.63 5.46
CA GLY A 75 -5.58 -18.33 6.71
C GLY A 75 -4.67 -17.55 7.68
N ARG A 76 -4.60 -16.23 7.55
CA ARG A 76 -3.83 -15.34 8.44
C ARG A 76 -4.75 -14.69 9.47
N GLN A 77 -4.17 -14.16 10.54
CA GLN A 77 -4.90 -13.46 11.58
C GLN A 77 -4.90 -11.96 11.36
N VAL A 78 -6.05 -11.31 11.53
CA VAL A 78 -6.14 -9.85 11.43
C VAL A 78 -5.59 -9.22 12.72
N ALA A 79 -4.49 -8.47 12.59
CA ALA A 79 -3.92 -7.63 13.64
C ALA A 79 -4.33 -6.16 13.39
N ALA A 80 -5.55 -5.81 13.82
CA ALA A 80 -6.07 -4.47 13.56
C ALA A 80 -5.44 -3.44 14.50
N SER A 81 -4.86 -2.36 13.91
CA SER A 81 -4.43 -1.16 14.61
C SER A 81 -5.46 -0.05 14.37
N PRO A 82 -6.33 0.28 15.34
CA PRO A 82 -7.32 1.33 15.15
C PRO A 82 -6.66 2.70 14.94
N LEU A 83 -7.11 3.42 13.92
CA LEU A 83 -6.76 4.81 13.74
C LEU A 83 -7.41 5.66 14.84
N VAL A 84 -6.68 6.64 15.35
CA VAL A 84 -7.16 7.56 16.37
C VAL A 84 -7.75 8.80 15.69
N LYS A 85 -8.94 9.20 16.08
CA LYS A 85 -9.54 10.43 15.57
C LYS A 85 -9.18 11.62 16.47
N ARG A 86 -8.38 12.57 15.93
CA ARG A 86 -8.01 13.81 16.63
C ARG A 86 -8.37 15.01 15.76
N ASN A 87 -9.01 16.00 16.33
CA ASN A 87 -9.43 17.23 15.61
C ASN A 87 -10.16 16.93 14.29
N GLY A 88 -11.00 15.91 14.26
CA GLY A 88 -11.74 15.50 13.06
C GLY A 88 -10.94 14.70 12.03
N ARG A 89 -9.64 14.45 12.24
CA ARG A 89 -8.76 13.69 11.33
C ARG A 89 -8.39 12.34 11.94
N TYR A 90 -8.22 11.35 11.09
CA TYR A 90 -7.64 10.07 11.48
C TYR A 90 -6.11 10.17 11.52
N GLU A 91 -5.50 9.60 12.53
CA GLU A 91 -4.06 9.53 12.74
C GLU A 91 -3.64 8.09 13.04
N MET A 92 -2.40 7.72 12.71
CA MET A 92 -1.84 6.43 13.05
C MET A 92 -1.53 6.36 14.54
N ASP A 93 -1.87 5.25 15.19
CA ASP A 93 -1.39 4.95 16.54
C ASP A 93 -0.06 4.18 16.45
N PHE A 94 1.04 4.91 16.42
CA PHE A 94 2.37 4.33 16.32
C PHE A 94 2.75 3.45 17.51
N GLY A 95 2.24 3.78 18.71
CA GLY A 95 2.45 2.96 19.90
C GLY A 95 1.77 1.59 19.77
N HIS A 96 0.53 1.59 19.29
CA HIS A 96 -0.20 0.36 19.03
C HIS A 96 0.41 -0.45 17.86
N LEU A 97 0.80 0.21 16.77
CA LEU A 97 1.53 -0.44 15.66
C LEU A 97 2.80 -1.13 16.16
N GLU A 98 3.60 -0.42 16.96
CA GLU A 98 4.82 -0.99 17.54
C GLU A 98 4.53 -2.22 18.40
N SER A 99 3.46 -2.18 19.19
CA SER A 99 3.07 -3.33 20.03
C SER A 99 2.74 -4.57 19.21
N LEU A 100 2.04 -4.41 18.08
CA LEU A 100 1.72 -5.51 17.16
C LEU A 100 2.99 -6.09 16.52
N MET A 101 3.93 -5.25 16.13
CA MET A 101 5.22 -5.67 15.56
C MET A 101 6.09 -6.38 16.60
N LYS A 102 6.12 -5.92 17.86
CA LYS A 102 6.78 -6.60 18.97
C LYS A 102 6.18 -7.98 19.22
N ASN A 103 4.86 -8.13 19.01
CA ASN A 103 4.14 -9.40 19.17
C ASN A 103 4.18 -10.29 17.91
N GLY A 104 5.11 -10.04 16.98
CA GLY A 104 5.42 -10.96 15.89
C GLY A 104 4.76 -10.66 14.56
N ALA A 105 3.99 -9.59 14.41
CA ALA A 105 3.48 -9.20 13.09
C ALA A 105 4.65 -8.74 12.18
N ARG A 106 4.68 -9.28 10.94
CA ARG A 106 5.76 -9.02 9.98
C ARG A 106 5.26 -8.56 8.62
N LEU A 107 3.95 -8.38 8.47
CA LEU A 107 3.32 -7.85 7.26
C LEU A 107 2.32 -6.76 7.66
N LEU A 108 2.38 -5.62 6.97
CA LEU A 108 1.43 -4.51 7.08
C LEU A 108 0.77 -4.27 5.72
N LEU A 109 -0.56 -4.29 5.68
CA LEU A 109 -1.34 -3.78 4.56
C LEU A 109 -1.64 -2.30 4.82
N LEU A 110 -0.96 -1.41 4.10
CA LEU A 110 -1.14 0.04 4.17
C LEU A 110 -2.13 0.52 3.12
N CYS A 111 -3.11 1.32 3.49
CA CYS A 111 -4.00 2.02 2.57
C CYS A 111 -3.55 3.49 2.43
N ASN A 112 -3.04 3.89 1.26
CA ASN A 112 -2.43 5.20 1.04
C ASN A 112 -2.69 5.74 -0.38
N PRO A 113 -3.60 6.69 -0.62
CA PRO A 113 -4.47 7.39 0.36
C PRO A 113 -5.48 6.46 1.03
N HIS A 114 -5.86 6.82 2.25
CA HIS A 114 -6.63 5.94 3.13
C HIS A 114 -8.13 5.97 2.84
N ASN A 115 -8.71 4.81 2.58
CA ASN A 115 -10.14 4.58 2.42
C ASN A 115 -10.68 3.73 3.60
N PRO A 116 -11.71 4.15 4.35
CA PRO A 116 -12.61 5.27 4.12
C PRO A 116 -12.22 6.58 4.80
N GLY A 117 -11.05 6.66 5.43
CA GLY A 117 -10.63 7.81 6.24
C GLY A 117 -10.44 9.12 5.47
N GLY A 118 -10.37 9.06 4.12
CA GLY A 118 -10.23 10.24 3.28
C GLY A 118 -8.91 10.99 3.52
N ARG A 119 -7.81 10.26 3.83
CA ARG A 119 -6.52 10.85 4.15
C ARG A 119 -5.43 10.44 3.17
N ALA A 120 -4.67 11.41 2.66
CA ALA A 120 -3.30 11.21 2.23
C ALA A 120 -2.38 11.44 3.44
N TRP A 121 -1.52 10.47 3.73
CA TRP A 121 -0.58 10.55 4.85
C TRP A 121 0.52 11.56 4.57
N SER A 122 1.00 12.27 5.60
CA SER A 122 2.11 13.20 5.45
C SER A 122 3.44 12.46 5.30
N ARG A 123 4.48 13.16 4.80
CA ARG A 123 5.81 12.58 4.68
C ARG A 123 6.37 12.13 6.03
N GLU A 124 6.11 12.91 7.07
CA GLU A 124 6.55 12.64 8.43
C GLU A 124 5.89 11.36 8.99
N GLU A 125 4.56 11.21 8.78
CA GLU A 125 3.83 10.01 9.18
C GLU A 125 4.36 8.77 8.45
N LEU A 126 4.61 8.88 7.14
CA LEU A 126 5.13 7.77 6.34
C LEU A 126 6.58 7.43 6.69
N LEU A 127 7.44 8.41 6.97
CA LEU A 127 8.81 8.18 7.43
C LEU A 127 8.83 7.47 8.79
N GLN A 128 8.03 7.94 9.74
CA GLN A 128 7.91 7.32 11.06
C GLN A 128 7.43 5.86 10.94
N LEU A 129 6.46 5.61 10.05
CA LEU A 129 6.00 4.24 9.77
C LEU A 129 7.12 3.38 9.15
N ALA A 130 7.86 3.93 8.19
CA ALA A 130 8.97 3.22 7.54
C ALA A 130 10.09 2.86 8.53
N GLU A 131 10.48 3.80 9.40
CA GLU A 131 11.47 3.54 10.45
C GLU A 131 11.01 2.45 11.43
N LEU A 132 9.72 2.46 11.77
CA LEU A 132 9.15 1.44 12.62
C LEU A 132 9.14 0.06 11.94
N CYS A 133 8.69 -0.01 10.69
CA CYS A 133 8.68 -1.24 9.90
C CYS A 133 10.10 -1.79 9.70
N GLN A 134 11.08 -0.94 9.40
CA GLN A 134 12.48 -1.32 9.27
C GLN A 134 13.03 -1.93 10.56
N ARG A 135 12.77 -1.27 11.70
CA ARG A 135 13.23 -1.72 13.02
C ARG A 135 12.78 -3.13 13.37
N TYR A 136 11.56 -3.50 12.97
CA TYR A 136 10.94 -4.79 13.27
C TYR A 136 10.94 -5.79 12.11
N GLY A 137 11.55 -5.46 10.98
CA GLY A 137 11.60 -6.32 9.80
C GLY A 137 10.20 -6.59 9.22
N VAL A 138 9.35 -5.55 9.14
CA VAL A 138 7.99 -5.64 8.62
C VAL A 138 7.96 -5.28 7.15
N THR A 139 7.47 -6.19 6.31
CA THR A 139 7.16 -5.91 4.91
C THR A 139 5.88 -5.08 4.82
N VAL A 140 5.85 -4.10 3.91
CA VAL A 140 4.68 -3.25 3.68
C VAL A 140 4.10 -3.52 2.29
N VAL A 141 2.81 -3.84 2.24
CA VAL A 141 2.04 -3.87 0.99
C VAL A 141 1.17 -2.62 0.97
N SER A 142 1.57 -1.66 0.14
CA SER A 142 0.90 -0.36 0.05
C SER A 142 -0.12 -0.36 -1.09
N ASP A 143 -1.40 -0.34 -0.73
CA ASP A 143 -2.48 -0.11 -1.69
C ASP A 143 -2.59 1.39 -1.97
N GLU A 144 -2.13 1.79 -3.14
CA GLU A 144 -2.08 3.17 -3.60
C GLU A 144 -3.02 3.44 -4.79
N ILE A 145 -4.08 2.64 -4.93
CA ILE A 145 -5.03 2.76 -6.04
C ILE A 145 -5.68 4.16 -6.17
N HIS A 146 -5.70 4.94 -5.08
CA HIS A 146 -6.26 6.29 -5.04
C HIS A 146 -5.19 7.40 -5.15
N CYS A 147 -3.95 7.08 -5.51
CA CYS A 147 -2.81 8.01 -5.50
C CYS A 147 -3.04 9.32 -6.29
N ASP A 148 -3.81 9.27 -7.36
CA ASP A 148 -4.10 10.42 -8.21
C ASP A 148 -5.43 11.14 -7.87
N LEU A 149 -6.19 10.64 -6.87
CA LEU A 149 -7.47 11.20 -6.44
C LEU A 149 -7.32 12.12 -5.22
N THR A 150 -6.33 13.00 -5.23
CA THR A 150 -6.13 13.99 -4.18
C THR A 150 -6.86 15.30 -4.49
N LEU A 151 -7.40 15.94 -3.45
CA LEU A 151 -8.04 17.25 -3.58
C LEU A 151 -7.00 18.35 -3.88
N PRO A 152 -7.41 19.49 -4.48
CA PRO A 152 -6.52 20.62 -4.72
C PRO A 152 -5.77 21.03 -3.45
N GLY A 153 -4.47 21.32 -3.59
CA GLY A 153 -3.58 21.66 -2.47
C GLY A 153 -3.00 20.46 -1.71
N HIS A 154 -3.46 19.24 -1.99
CA HIS A 154 -2.91 18.02 -1.41
C HIS A 154 -2.15 17.19 -2.44
N ARG A 155 -1.13 16.48 -1.99
CA ARG A 155 -0.33 15.57 -2.83
C ARG A 155 -0.23 14.22 -2.16
N HIS A 156 -0.34 13.19 -2.97
CA HIS A 156 0.02 11.83 -2.56
C HIS A 156 1.54 11.68 -2.57
N ILE A 157 2.03 10.94 -1.58
CA ILE A 157 3.43 10.54 -1.47
C ILE A 157 3.46 9.02 -1.48
N PRO A 158 4.03 8.37 -2.51
CA PRO A 158 4.20 6.92 -2.53
C PRO A 158 5.03 6.47 -1.33
N PHE A 159 4.57 5.46 -0.61
CA PHE A 159 5.26 5.00 0.60
C PHE A 159 6.70 4.57 0.30
N ALA A 160 6.91 3.84 -0.79
CA ALA A 160 8.25 3.42 -1.24
C ALA A 160 9.19 4.58 -1.58
N SER A 161 8.66 5.81 -1.79
CA SER A 161 9.48 6.98 -2.16
C SER A 161 10.02 7.78 -0.97
N VAL A 162 9.65 7.44 0.27
CA VAL A 162 10.02 8.26 1.43
C VAL A 162 11.45 8.03 1.90
N SER A 163 12.01 6.83 1.66
CA SER A 163 13.41 6.48 1.95
C SER A 163 13.83 5.22 1.18
N GLU A 164 15.13 4.96 1.09
CA GLU A 164 15.66 3.71 0.50
C GLU A 164 15.14 2.48 1.26
N ALA A 165 15.16 2.52 2.59
CA ALA A 165 14.63 1.45 3.42
C ALA A 165 13.14 1.19 3.16
N ALA A 166 12.35 2.23 2.92
CA ALA A 166 10.94 2.07 2.54
C ALA A 166 10.81 1.40 1.16
N ALA A 167 11.66 1.76 0.19
CA ALA A 167 11.65 1.13 -1.13
C ALA A 167 11.95 -0.37 -1.03
N ASP A 168 12.95 -0.77 -0.25
CA ASP A 168 13.42 -2.15 -0.13
C ASP A 168 12.39 -3.09 0.54
N MET A 169 11.51 -2.55 1.38
CA MET A 169 10.53 -3.35 2.13
C MET A 169 9.10 -3.25 1.58
N THR A 170 8.88 -2.55 0.46
CA THR A 170 7.53 -2.24 0.00
C THR A 170 7.16 -2.89 -1.32
N LEU A 171 6.00 -3.54 -1.35
CA LEU A 171 5.25 -3.83 -2.56
C LEU A 171 4.16 -2.78 -2.72
N THR A 172 4.20 -1.98 -3.80
CA THR A 172 3.17 -0.96 -4.09
C THR A 172 2.17 -1.51 -5.08
N CYS A 173 0.88 -1.50 -4.73
CA CYS A 173 -0.24 -1.93 -5.57
C CYS A 173 -0.96 -0.72 -6.15
N LEU A 174 -1.11 -0.69 -7.47
CA LEU A 174 -1.66 0.44 -8.24
C LEU A 174 -2.63 -0.04 -9.31
N ALA A 175 -3.54 0.83 -9.71
CA ALA A 175 -4.36 0.64 -10.91
C ALA A 175 -4.85 1.98 -11.45
N ALA A 176 -4.89 2.11 -12.77
CA ALA A 176 -5.42 3.29 -13.47
C ALA A 176 -6.96 3.39 -13.41
N THR A 177 -7.63 2.30 -13.04
CA THR A 177 -9.09 2.15 -13.14
C THR A 177 -9.88 3.18 -12.34
N LYS A 178 -9.44 3.53 -11.13
CA LYS A 178 -10.14 4.51 -10.29
C LYS A 178 -9.95 5.94 -10.77
N THR A 179 -8.74 6.31 -11.14
CA THR A 179 -8.40 7.67 -11.56
C THR A 179 -8.95 7.98 -12.94
N PHE A 180 -8.82 7.05 -13.89
CA PHE A 180 -9.13 7.29 -15.31
C PHE A 180 -10.43 6.63 -15.76
N ASN A 181 -11.16 5.98 -14.85
CA ASN A 181 -12.43 5.29 -15.14
C ASN A 181 -12.32 4.29 -16.32
N LEU A 182 -11.31 3.44 -16.26
CA LEU A 182 -11.00 2.41 -17.26
C LEU A 182 -11.59 1.05 -16.88
#